data_08c6885220ddcc5e16ab0f339e439179
#
_entry.id   08c6885220ddcc5e16ab0f339e439179
#
_cell.length_a   1.000
_cell.length_b   1.000
_cell.length_c   1.000
_cell.angle_alpha   90.00
_cell.angle_beta   90.00
_cell.angle_gamma   90.00
#
_symmetry.space_group_name_H-M   'P 1'
#
loop_
_entity.id
_entity.type
_entity.pdbx_description
1 polymer ?
#
loop_
_entity_poly.entity_id
_entity_poly.type
_entity_poly.pdbx_seq_one_letter_code
_entity_poly.pdbx_strand_id
1 'polypeptide(L)'
;MNPTAFLSTTSSWGLSELFRNFFTHKDFLPPAHEIPGTMFTPLHFLFSALIAAIVIVGILLVRRLPEQRIKLVMTLLWATLTSLEACKLIWECFGREPRFEWGGSLPFYPCSIWMYAMPFVIWGKDRVRDAACGYGCTLGLLGGLINFIYPATILGTYSAISFPGFQTFFYHGALVFTAFVLLTSGYHSVGFAKRLADCFLPAAPAFLMSILANTANVILGTDYMFFRCNSFFLAAIGNALPLPLCVFLAYLIYAAVCSAPYLVAFLLRRGNGTQTTE
;
A
#
# COMPACT_ATOMS: atom_id res chain seq x y z
N MET A 1 -1.70 -18.63 25.05
CA MET A 1 -0.63 -18.75 24.07
C MET A 1 0.67 -19.00 24.80
N ASN A 2 1.35 -20.09 24.50
CA ASN A 2 2.56 -20.49 25.22
C ASN A 2 3.76 -19.72 24.64
N PRO A 3 4.48 -18.89 25.43
CA PRO A 3 5.57 -18.05 24.91
C PRO A 3 6.79 -18.84 24.42
N THR A 4 6.88 -20.14 24.73
CA THR A 4 7.97 -21.00 24.25
C THR A 4 7.77 -21.52 22.81
N ALA A 5 6.57 -21.40 22.23
CA ALA A 5 6.32 -21.77 20.83
C ALA A 5 6.91 -20.76 19.81
N PHE A 6 7.33 -19.57 20.28
CA PHE A 6 7.87 -18.51 19.41
C PHE A 6 9.32 -18.77 18.95
N LEU A 7 10.04 -19.69 19.60
CA LEU A 7 11.48 -19.90 19.34
C LEU A 7 11.81 -21.27 18.75
N SER A 8 10.82 -22.16 18.50
CA SER A 8 11.10 -23.56 18.13
C SER A 8 10.64 -23.97 16.72
N THR A 9 10.38 -23.04 15.80
CA THR A 9 10.22 -23.42 14.39
C THR A 9 11.58 -23.51 13.72
N THR A 10 12.31 -24.61 13.93
CA THR A 10 13.39 -25.03 13.03
C THR A 10 12.73 -25.45 11.72
N SER A 11 12.51 -24.46 10.84
CA SER A 11 12.18 -24.74 9.45
C SER A 11 13.30 -25.63 8.88
N SER A 12 12.93 -26.76 8.29
CA SER A 12 13.86 -27.65 7.59
C SER A 12 14.37 -27.09 6.26
N TRP A 13 13.86 -25.92 5.84
CA TRP A 13 14.18 -25.32 4.56
C TRP A 13 15.54 -24.59 4.60
N GLY A 14 16.45 -25.01 3.73
CA GLY A 14 17.66 -24.27 3.41
C GLY A 14 17.41 -23.18 2.37
N LEU A 15 18.41 -22.31 2.14
CA LEU A 15 18.34 -21.28 1.11
C LEU A 15 18.04 -21.86 -0.29
N SER A 16 18.56 -23.04 -0.61
CA SER A 16 18.29 -23.72 -1.89
C SER A 16 16.81 -24.06 -2.09
N GLU A 17 16.11 -24.44 -1.02
CA GLU A 17 14.66 -24.70 -1.09
C GLU A 17 13.83 -23.44 -1.22
N LEU A 18 14.23 -22.37 -0.55
CA LEU A 18 13.60 -21.06 -0.72
C LEU A 18 13.69 -20.58 -2.18
N PHE A 19 14.87 -20.70 -2.81
CA PHE A 19 15.03 -20.33 -4.22
C PHE A 19 14.27 -21.26 -5.17
N ARG A 20 14.24 -22.57 -4.88
CA ARG A 20 13.45 -23.53 -5.67
C ARG A 20 11.98 -23.19 -5.66
N ASN A 21 11.45 -22.75 -4.52
CA ASN A 21 10.05 -22.40 -4.32
C ASN A 21 9.75 -20.90 -4.56
N PHE A 22 10.67 -20.15 -5.15
CA PHE A 22 10.51 -18.72 -5.37
C PHE A 22 9.22 -18.35 -6.14
N PHE A 23 8.88 -19.13 -7.16
CA PHE A 23 7.66 -18.95 -7.97
C PHE A 23 6.54 -19.95 -7.64
N THR A 24 6.68 -20.75 -6.59
CA THR A 24 5.67 -21.75 -6.22
C THR A 24 4.44 -21.07 -5.64
N HIS A 25 3.27 -21.41 -6.19
CA HIS A 25 1.99 -20.88 -5.70
C HIS A 25 1.61 -21.49 -4.34
N LYS A 26 0.85 -20.74 -3.52
CA LYS A 26 0.42 -21.14 -2.17
C LYS A 26 -0.24 -22.52 -2.09
N ASP A 27 -0.96 -22.93 -3.15
CA ASP A 27 -1.66 -24.21 -3.20
C ASP A 27 -0.71 -25.41 -3.20
N PHE A 28 0.57 -25.21 -3.52
CA PHE A 28 1.62 -26.21 -3.56
C PHE A 28 2.67 -26.02 -2.46
N LEU A 29 2.47 -25.06 -1.59
CA LEU A 29 3.35 -24.80 -0.45
C LEU A 29 2.86 -25.54 0.81
N PRO A 30 3.77 -25.92 1.71
CA PRO A 30 3.40 -26.42 3.03
C PRO A 30 2.73 -25.32 3.88
N PRO A 31 2.18 -25.67 5.06
CA PRO A 31 1.63 -24.69 5.99
C PRO A 31 2.62 -23.57 6.33
N ALA A 32 2.16 -22.33 6.46
CA ALA A 32 2.98 -21.15 6.64
C ALA A 32 3.97 -21.22 7.81
N HIS A 33 3.65 -21.96 8.88
CA HIS A 33 4.53 -22.13 10.04
C HIS A 33 5.76 -23.00 9.74
N GLU A 34 5.78 -23.73 8.64
CA GLU A 34 6.93 -24.53 8.17
C GLU A 34 7.81 -23.76 7.19
N ILE A 35 7.35 -22.60 6.70
CA ILE A 35 8.04 -21.80 5.68
C ILE A 35 8.87 -20.70 6.36
N PRO A 36 10.20 -20.65 6.17
CA PRO A 36 11.00 -19.55 6.70
C PRO A 36 10.70 -18.24 5.97
N GLY A 37 10.70 -17.14 6.71
CA GLY A 37 10.44 -15.83 6.14
C GLY A 37 8.96 -15.45 5.99
N THR A 38 8.06 -16.24 6.57
CA THR A 38 6.68 -15.85 6.79
C THR A 38 6.58 -14.77 7.86
N MET A 39 5.37 -14.22 8.08
CA MET A 39 5.12 -13.09 8.99
C MET A 39 5.68 -13.36 10.40
N PHE A 40 6.31 -12.33 10.97
CA PHE A 40 6.94 -12.32 12.31
C PHE A 40 8.15 -13.26 12.50
N THR A 41 8.70 -13.82 11.44
CA THR A 41 9.98 -14.55 11.52
C THR A 41 11.16 -13.57 11.48
N PRO A 42 12.37 -13.99 11.94
CA PRO A 42 13.59 -13.16 11.82
C PRO A 42 13.88 -12.72 10.39
N LEU A 43 13.61 -13.58 9.41
CA LEU A 43 13.82 -13.28 7.99
C LEU A 43 12.87 -12.21 7.47
N HIS A 44 11.60 -12.18 7.93
CA HIS A 44 10.68 -11.08 7.65
C HIS A 44 11.25 -9.74 8.14
N PHE A 45 11.70 -9.67 9.41
CA PHE A 45 12.24 -8.43 9.97
C PHE A 45 13.55 -8.00 9.29
N LEU A 46 14.39 -8.95 8.91
CA LEU A 46 15.61 -8.66 8.15
C LEU A 46 15.27 -8.03 6.78
N PHE A 47 14.30 -8.59 6.05
CA PHE A 47 13.84 -8.02 4.78
C PHE A 47 13.21 -6.65 4.96
N SER A 48 12.35 -6.46 5.96
CA SER A 48 11.77 -5.16 6.29
C SER A 48 12.86 -4.12 6.58
N ALA A 49 13.86 -4.46 7.37
CA ALA A 49 14.99 -3.57 7.69
C ALA A 49 15.82 -3.24 6.45
N LEU A 50 16.11 -4.24 5.60
CA LEU A 50 16.87 -4.05 4.37
C LEU A 50 16.13 -3.09 3.40
N ILE A 51 14.84 -3.33 3.16
CA ILE A 51 14.04 -2.47 2.29
C ILE A 51 13.90 -1.07 2.89
N ALA A 52 13.69 -0.95 4.21
CA ALA A 52 13.65 0.36 4.88
C ALA A 52 14.98 1.12 4.70
N ALA A 53 16.12 0.46 4.81
CA ALA A 53 17.43 1.07 4.57
C ALA A 53 17.58 1.54 3.11
N ILE A 54 17.20 0.71 2.14
CA ILE A 54 17.21 1.06 0.71
C ILE A 54 16.31 2.27 0.45
N VAL A 55 15.11 2.29 1.02
CA VAL A 55 14.16 3.41 0.91
C VAL A 55 14.75 4.68 1.49
N ILE A 56 15.32 4.64 2.69
CA ILE A 56 15.94 5.81 3.34
C ILE A 56 17.08 6.36 2.47
N VAL A 57 18.00 5.50 2.01
CA VAL A 57 19.10 5.92 1.14
C VAL A 57 18.56 6.52 -0.16
N GLY A 58 17.59 5.89 -0.78
CA GLY A 58 16.94 6.38 -1.99
C GLY A 58 16.31 7.77 -1.79
N ILE A 59 15.59 8.00 -0.68
CA ILE A 59 15.01 9.31 -0.34
C ILE A 59 16.12 10.37 -0.22
N LEU A 60 17.20 10.06 0.52
CA LEU A 60 18.31 11.00 0.74
C LEU A 60 18.99 11.40 -0.58
N LEU A 61 19.12 10.49 -1.52
CA LEU A 61 19.71 10.75 -2.83
C LEU A 61 18.77 11.53 -3.75
N VAL A 62 17.47 11.20 -3.78
CA VAL A 62 16.52 11.74 -4.76
C VAL A 62 15.91 13.07 -4.32
N ARG A 63 15.70 13.32 -3.03
CA ARG A 63 15.03 14.54 -2.52
C ARG A 63 15.68 15.86 -2.92
N ARG A 64 16.96 15.85 -3.28
CA ARG A 64 17.72 17.05 -3.68
C ARG A 64 17.84 17.21 -5.20
N LEU A 65 17.28 16.29 -5.97
CA LEU A 65 17.31 16.35 -7.42
C LEU A 65 16.35 17.44 -7.94
N PRO A 66 16.62 18.02 -9.11
CA PRO A 66 15.68 18.93 -9.76
C PRO A 66 14.40 18.17 -10.16
N GLU A 67 13.28 18.89 -10.25
CA GLU A 67 11.94 18.34 -10.51
C GLU A 67 11.91 17.37 -11.70
N GLN A 68 12.60 17.71 -12.79
CA GLN A 68 12.65 16.85 -13.99
C GLN A 68 13.26 15.46 -13.70
N ARG A 69 14.30 15.40 -12.85
CA ARG A 69 14.93 14.15 -12.44
C ARG A 69 14.04 13.37 -11.48
N ILE A 70 13.35 14.05 -10.58
CA ILE A 70 12.34 13.42 -9.71
C ILE A 70 11.24 12.78 -10.57
N LYS A 71 10.71 13.50 -11.56
CA LYS A 71 9.72 12.96 -12.51
C LYS A 71 10.24 11.74 -13.25
N LEU A 72 11.50 11.75 -13.69
CA LEU A 72 12.11 10.58 -14.34
C LEU A 72 12.16 9.38 -13.40
N VAL A 73 12.64 9.58 -12.15
CA VAL A 73 12.67 8.50 -11.14
C VAL A 73 11.27 7.95 -10.89
N MET A 74 10.26 8.82 -10.74
CA MET A 74 8.86 8.42 -10.55
C MET A 74 8.33 7.65 -11.76
N THR A 75 8.67 8.07 -12.98
CA THR A 75 8.26 7.37 -14.23
C THR A 75 8.85 5.97 -14.29
N LEU A 76 10.15 5.82 -14.01
CA LEU A 76 10.81 4.51 -13.99
C LEU A 76 10.21 3.61 -12.90
N LEU A 77 9.98 4.16 -11.72
CA LEU A 77 9.37 3.43 -10.62
C LEU A 77 7.94 2.99 -10.95
N TRP A 78 7.13 3.88 -11.52
CA TRP A 78 5.77 3.57 -11.98
C TRP A 78 5.77 2.45 -13.03
N ALA A 79 6.65 2.54 -14.04
CA ALA A 79 6.78 1.50 -15.05
C ALA A 79 7.17 0.14 -14.42
N THR A 80 8.11 0.15 -13.47
CA THR A 80 8.53 -1.06 -12.76
C THR A 80 7.38 -1.65 -11.92
N LEU A 81 6.66 -0.82 -11.16
CA LEU A 81 5.50 -1.28 -10.36
C LEU A 81 4.41 -1.89 -11.24
N THR A 82 4.07 -1.22 -12.34
CA THR A 82 3.05 -1.70 -13.28
C THR A 82 3.48 -3.01 -13.95
N SER A 83 4.76 -3.12 -14.33
CA SER A 83 5.30 -4.35 -14.91
C SER A 83 5.30 -5.51 -13.91
N LEU A 84 5.70 -5.26 -12.66
CA LEU A 84 5.68 -6.28 -11.59
C LEU A 84 4.25 -6.72 -11.27
N GLU A 85 3.28 -5.80 -11.28
CA GLU A 85 1.87 -6.15 -11.09
C GLU A 85 1.34 -6.99 -12.26
N ALA A 86 1.68 -6.65 -13.51
CA ALA A 86 1.35 -7.46 -14.67
C ALA A 86 1.99 -8.86 -14.59
N CYS A 87 3.27 -8.95 -14.19
CA CYS A 87 3.94 -10.23 -13.95
C CYS A 87 3.25 -11.06 -12.87
N LYS A 88 2.78 -10.41 -11.78
CA LYS A 88 2.03 -11.08 -10.72
C LYS A 88 0.71 -11.64 -11.26
N LEU A 89 -0.05 -10.86 -12.02
CA LEU A 89 -1.31 -11.32 -12.61
C LEU A 89 -1.08 -12.50 -13.56
N ILE A 90 -0.05 -12.46 -14.38
CA ILE A 90 0.34 -13.56 -15.27
C ILE A 90 0.70 -14.79 -14.42
N TRP A 91 1.53 -14.62 -13.38
CA TRP A 91 1.93 -15.70 -12.50
C TRP A 91 0.73 -16.32 -11.77
N GLU A 92 -0.23 -15.51 -11.29
CA GLU A 92 -1.47 -15.98 -10.70
C GLU A 92 -2.32 -16.80 -11.69
N CYS A 93 -2.32 -16.45 -12.98
CA CYS A 93 -3.04 -17.19 -14.02
C CYS A 93 -2.43 -18.57 -14.31
N PHE A 94 -1.11 -18.69 -14.28
CA PHE A 94 -0.39 -19.90 -14.68
C PHE A 94 0.17 -20.71 -13.52
N GLY A 95 0.27 -20.13 -12.33
CA GLY A 95 0.80 -20.76 -11.13
C GLY A 95 -0.17 -21.67 -10.39
N ARG A 96 -1.43 -21.74 -10.83
CA ARG A 96 -2.52 -22.50 -10.21
C ARG A 96 -3.06 -23.60 -11.14
N GLU A 97 -3.76 -24.57 -10.55
CA GLU A 97 -4.81 -25.34 -11.24
C GLU A 97 -5.80 -24.34 -11.89
N PRO A 98 -6.41 -24.62 -13.07
CA PRO A 98 -6.87 -23.64 -14.06
C PRO A 98 -8.03 -22.73 -13.64
N ARG A 99 -7.94 -22.10 -12.50
CA ARG A 99 -8.91 -21.11 -12.01
C ARG A 99 -8.22 -19.90 -11.45
N PHE A 100 -8.32 -18.78 -12.18
CA PHE A 100 -7.90 -17.48 -11.66
C PHE A 100 -8.75 -17.11 -10.42
N GLU A 101 -8.08 -16.83 -9.29
CA GLU A 101 -8.76 -16.39 -8.08
C GLU A 101 -8.99 -14.89 -8.10
N TRP A 102 -10.16 -14.49 -8.54
CA TRP A 102 -10.55 -13.08 -8.59
C TRP A 102 -10.50 -12.40 -7.22
N GLY A 103 -10.66 -13.16 -6.15
CA GLY A 103 -10.82 -12.71 -4.77
C GLY A 103 -9.62 -12.09 -4.09
N GLY A 104 -8.52 -11.84 -4.77
CA GLY A 104 -7.33 -11.23 -4.16
C GLY A 104 -6.31 -10.76 -5.18
N SER A 105 -6.50 -11.12 -6.44
CA SER A 105 -5.47 -10.94 -7.47
C SER A 105 -5.53 -9.59 -8.17
N LEU A 106 -6.75 -9.00 -8.34
CA LEU A 106 -6.88 -7.70 -9.01
C LEU A 106 -6.36 -6.56 -8.14
N PRO A 107 -5.71 -5.54 -8.74
CA PRO A 107 -5.09 -4.43 -8.01
C PRO A 107 -6.11 -3.34 -7.63
N PHE A 108 -7.15 -3.71 -6.86
CA PHE A 108 -8.20 -2.79 -6.39
C PHE A 108 -8.16 -2.56 -4.88
N TYR A 109 -7.06 -2.87 -4.23
CA TYR A 109 -6.84 -2.54 -2.82
C TYR A 109 -6.33 -1.10 -2.64
N PRO A 110 -6.47 -0.49 -1.45
CA PRO A 110 -6.02 0.88 -1.20
C PRO A 110 -4.56 1.12 -1.60
N CYS A 111 -3.66 0.19 -1.34
CA CYS A 111 -2.25 0.31 -1.74
C CYS A 111 -2.11 0.37 -3.27
N SER A 112 -2.86 -0.45 -4.00
CA SER A 112 -2.77 -0.55 -5.46
C SER A 112 -3.24 0.71 -6.21
N ILE A 113 -4.07 1.56 -5.56
CA ILE A 113 -4.53 2.83 -6.14
C ILE A 113 -3.35 3.73 -6.50
N TRP A 114 -2.22 3.62 -5.78
CA TRP A 114 -1.03 4.39 -6.07
C TRP A 114 -0.51 4.19 -7.48
N MET A 115 -0.53 2.98 -7.99
CA MET A 115 -0.13 2.68 -9.36
C MET A 115 -0.96 3.48 -10.40
N TYR A 116 -2.25 3.65 -10.14
CA TYR A 116 -3.15 4.44 -11.00
C TYR A 116 -3.02 5.95 -10.76
N ALA A 117 -2.65 6.36 -9.55
CA ALA A 117 -2.46 7.77 -9.19
C ALA A 117 -1.12 8.34 -9.67
N MET A 118 -0.06 7.53 -9.76
CA MET A 118 1.29 7.98 -10.16
C MET A 118 1.35 8.72 -11.50
N PRO A 119 0.65 8.34 -12.58
CA PRO A 119 0.60 9.12 -13.81
C PRO A 119 0.15 10.57 -13.58
N PHE A 120 -0.81 10.77 -12.68
CA PHE A 120 -1.29 12.12 -12.35
C PHE A 120 -0.33 12.90 -11.44
N VAL A 121 0.50 12.23 -10.65
CA VAL A 121 1.63 12.85 -9.95
C VAL A 121 2.68 13.36 -10.93
N ILE A 122 2.98 12.59 -11.96
CA ILE A 122 4.07 12.84 -12.90
C ILE A 122 3.65 13.88 -13.97
N TRP A 123 2.49 13.67 -14.58
CA TRP A 123 2.01 14.44 -15.75
C TRP A 123 0.78 15.29 -15.48
N GLY A 124 0.12 15.10 -14.34
CA GLY A 124 -1.04 15.90 -13.96
C GLY A 124 -0.70 17.36 -13.67
N LYS A 125 -1.73 18.20 -13.69
CA LYS A 125 -1.60 19.64 -13.41
C LYS A 125 -2.57 20.02 -12.28
N ASP A 126 -2.24 21.11 -11.61
CA ASP A 126 -3.10 21.78 -10.63
C ASP A 126 -3.74 20.81 -9.62
N ARG A 127 -5.03 20.91 -9.42
CA ARG A 127 -5.80 20.10 -8.45
C ARG A 127 -5.72 18.60 -8.68
N VAL A 128 -5.57 18.14 -9.92
CA VAL A 128 -5.46 16.71 -10.22
C VAL A 128 -4.15 16.16 -9.69
N ARG A 129 -3.06 16.89 -9.91
CA ARG A 129 -1.73 16.57 -9.34
C ARG A 129 -1.76 16.61 -7.82
N ASP A 130 -2.36 17.64 -7.24
CA ASP A 130 -2.47 17.79 -5.78
C ASP A 130 -3.27 16.65 -5.15
N ALA A 131 -4.38 16.23 -5.76
CA ALA A 131 -5.16 15.08 -5.31
C ALA A 131 -4.33 13.79 -5.33
N ALA A 132 -3.63 13.52 -6.42
CA ALA A 132 -2.80 12.33 -6.57
C ALA A 132 -1.61 12.33 -5.59
N CYS A 133 -0.88 13.44 -5.48
CA CYS A 133 0.21 13.59 -4.51
C CYS A 133 -0.30 13.42 -3.07
N GLY A 134 -1.42 14.07 -2.76
CA GLY A 134 -2.04 14.00 -1.45
C GLY A 134 -2.44 12.59 -1.06
N TYR A 135 -3.01 11.82 -1.98
CA TYR A 135 -3.30 10.39 -1.78
C TYR A 135 -2.04 9.59 -1.44
N GLY A 136 -0.98 9.75 -2.23
CA GLY A 136 0.28 9.04 -2.01
C GLY A 136 0.94 9.38 -0.68
N CYS A 137 0.88 10.67 -0.27
CA CYS A 137 1.44 11.16 0.99
C CYS A 137 0.60 10.82 2.24
N THR A 138 -0.59 10.23 2.07
CA THR A 138 -1.49 9.87 3.18
C THR A 138 -1.80 8.39 3.17
N LEU A 139 -2.86 7.97 2.50
CA LEU A 139 -3.30 6.57 2.49
C LEU A 139 -2.26 5.65 1.84
N GLY A 140 -1.58 6.10 0.78
CA GLY A 140 -0.48 5.38 0.16
C GLY A 140 0.69 5.16 1.14
N LEU A 141 1.14 6.22 1.82
CA LEU A 141 2.19 6.14 2.83
C LEU A 141 1.80 5.23 3.99
N LEU A 142 0.58 5.38 4.51
CA LEU A 142 0.08 4.56 5.62
C LEU A 142 0.06 3.08 5.23
N GLY A 143 -0.46 2.74 4.04
CA GLY A 143 -0.47 1.37 3.54
C GLY A 143 0.94 0.79 3.38
N GLY A 144 1.88 1.60 2.88
CA GLY A 144 3.29 1.23 2.80
C GLY A 144 3.88 0.90 4.17
N LEU A 145 3.71 1.78 5.15
CA LEU A 145 4.25 1.59 6.50
C LEU A 145 3.63 0.40 7.23
N ILE A 146 2.30 0.22 7.12
CA ILE A 146 1.63 -0.93 7.74
C ILE A 146 2.19 -2.25 7.21
N ASN A 147 2.46 -2.33 5.92
CA ASN A 147 2.96 -3.56 5.32
C ASN A 147 4.37 -3.97 5.82
N PHE A 148 5.21 -3.02 6.23
CA PHE A 148 6.51 -3.37 6.85
C PHE A 148 6.35 -4.05 8.21
N ILE A 149 5.28 -3.75 8.93
CA ILE A 149 5.00 -4.26 10.27
C ILE A 149 4.11 -5.49 10.20
N TYR A 150 3.08 -5.46 9.35
CA TYR A 150 2.03 -6.47 9.28
C TYR A 150 1.66 -6.84 7.83
N PRO A 151 2.53 -7.56 7.10
CA PRO A 151 2.31 -7.98 5.72
C PRO A 151 1.43 -9.24 5.64
N ALA A 152 0.34 -9.31 6.40
CA ALA A 152 -0.46 -10.53 6.60
C ALA A 152 -1.07 -11.09 5.32
N THR A 153 -1.39 -10.24 4.35
CA THR A 153 -1.98 -10.66 3.07
C THR A 153 -1.07 -11.55 2.24
N ILE A 154 0.25 -11.38 2.37
CA ILE A 154 1.25 -12.15 1.61
C ILE A 154 2.07 -13.03 2.54
N LEU A 155 2.72 -12.47 3.56
CA LEU A 155 3.59 -13.26 4.44
C LEU A 155 2.81 -14.13 5.43
N GLY A 156 1.49 -14.06 5.46
CA GLY A 156 0.65 -15.08 6.10
C GLY A 156 0.69 -16.44 5.40
N THR A 157 1.25 -16.51 4.17
CA THR A 157 1.27 -17.73 3.36
C THR A 157 2.60 -17.93 2.65
N TYR A 158 3.25 -16.85 2.23
CA TYR A 158 4.49 -16.87 1.44
C TYR A 158 5.70 -16.44 2.26
N SER A 159 6.89 -16.90 1.85
CA SER A 159 8.16 -16.36 2.36
C SER A 159 8.43 -14.96 1.86
N ALA A 160 9.15 -14.15 2.64
CA ALA A 160 9.72 -12.88 2.20
C ALA A 160 10.66 -13.04 0.96
N ILE A 161 11.27 -14.22 0.79
CA ILE A 161 12.13 -14.58 -0.36
C ILE A 161 11.33 -15.20 -1.51
N SER A 162 10.01 -15.20 -1.51
CA SER A 162 9.20 -15.64 -2.65
C SER A 162 8.94 -14.48 -3.61
N PHE A 163 8.48 -14.78 -4.84
CA PHE A 163 8.08 -13.76 -5.80
C PHE A 163 6.98 -12.84 -5.24
N PRO A 164 5.88 -13.34 -4.62
CA PRO A 164 4.89 -12.47 -3.98
C PRO A 164 5.44 -11.67 -2.81
N GLY A 165 6.33 -12.25 -2.01
CA GLY A 165 7.00 -11.56 -0.92
C GLY A 165 7.88 -10.41 -1.43
N PHE A 166 8.75 -10.69 -2.42
CA PHE A 166 9.58 -9.67 -3.07
C PHE A 166 8.74 -8.54 -3.67
N GLN A 167 7.71 -8.88 -4.46
CA GLN A 167 6.82 -7.91 -5.10
C GLN A 167 6.12 -7.03 -4.05
N THR A 168 5.64 -7.61 -2.97
CA THR A 168 4.98 -6.90 -1.88
C THR A 168 5.93 -5.91 -1.19
N PHE A 169 7.14 -6.33 -0.80
CA PHE A 169 8.11 -5.44 -0.18
C PHE A 169 8.57 -4.33 -1.10
N PHE A 170 8.82 -4.64 -2.38
CA PHE A 170 9.20 -3.64 -3.37
C PHE A 170 8.07 -2.62 -3.56
N TYR A 171 6.83 -3.09 -3.73
CA TYR A 171 5.66 -2.25 -3.93
C TYR A 171 5.44 -1.29 -2.76
N HIS A 172 5.41 -1.81 -1.54
CA HIS A 172 5.14 -1.01 -0.36
C HIS A 172 6.35 -0.12 0.02
N GLY A 173 7.56 -0.57 -0.24
CA GLY A 173 8.76 0.26 -0.17
C GLY A 173 8.70 1.44 -1.12
N ALA A 174 8.21 1.24 -2.34
CA ALA A 174 8.00 2.30 -3.31
C ALA A 174 6.92 3.32 -2.86
N LEU A 175 5.85 2.88 -2.19
CA LEU A 175 4.86 3.79 -1.59
C LEU A 175 5.51 4.73 -0.57
N VAL A 176 6.28 4.18 0.36
CA VAL A 176 6.98 4.96 1.39
C VAL A 176 8.03 5.88 0.74
N PHE A 177 8.83 5.36 -0.17
CA PHE A 177 9.83 6.13 -0.90
C PHE A 177 9.21 7.34 -1.61
N THR A 178 8.17 7.12 -2.40
CA THR A 178 7.54 8.19 -3.18
C THR A 178 6.90 9.25 -2.30
N ALA A 179 6.19 8.86 -1.25
CA ALA A 179 5.58 9.80 -0.31
C ALA A 179 6.62 10.72 0.32
N PHE A 180 7.72 10.16 0.84
CA PHE A 180 8.77 10.98 1.45
C PHE A 180 9.55 11.81 0.44
N VAL A 181 9.79 11.33 -0.78
CA VAL A 181 10.41 12.14 -1.84
C VAL A 181 9.50 13.33 -2.18
N LEU A 182 8.21 13.11 -2.38
CA LEU A 182 7.26 14.19 -2.70
C LEU A 182 7.25 15.29 -1.62
N LEU A 183 7.25 14.89 -0.34
CA LEU A 183 7.21 15.83 0.78
C LEU A 183 8.56 16.53 1.02
N THR A 184 9.68 15.80 0.98
CA THR A 184 10.99 16.32 1.37
C THR A 184 11.73 17.06 0.26
N SER A 185 11.35 16.85 -1.00
CA SER A 185 11.86 17.61 -2.15
C SER A 185 11.12 18.91 -2.40
N GLY A 186 10.00 19.14 -1.70
CA GLY A 186 9.09 20.26 -1.99
C GLY A 186 8.22 20.08 -3.23
N TYR A 187 8.24 18.89 -3.86
CA TYR A 187 7.38 18.57 -5.00
C TYR A 187 5.91 18.67 -4.67
N HIS A 188 5.55 18.27 -3.44
CA HIS A 188 4.22 18.44 -2.86
C HIS A 188 4.31 19.03 -1.46
N SER A 189 3.32 19.85 -1.11
CA SER A 189 3.23 20.49 0.21
C SER A 189 1.86 20.23 0.83
N VAL A 190 1.86 19.86 2.11
CA VAL A 190 0.62 19.78 2.90
C VAL A 190 -0.11 21.13 2.93
N GLY A 191 0.64 22.22 2.64
CA GLY A 191 0.12 23.58 2.56
C GLY A 191 -0.61 23.94 1.28
N PHE A 192 -0.81 23.04 0.32
CA PHE A 192 -1.49 23.37 -0.94
C PHE A 192 -2.96 23.75 -0.75
N ALA A 193 -3.64 23.15 0.24
CA ALA A 193 -5.05 23.38 0.52
C ALA A 193 -5.30 24.80 1.03
N LYS A 194 -5.82 25.68 0.17
CA LYS A 194 -6.16 27.06 0.50
C LYS A 194 -7.60 27.23 0.94
N ARG A 195 -8.49 26.31 0.58
CA ARG A 195 -9.91 26.27 0.93
C ARG A 195 -10.20 24.97 1.66
N LEU A 196 -11.25 24.95 2.49
CA LEU A 196 -11.70 23.75 3.19
C LEU A 196 -11.94 22.57 2.21
N ALA A 197 -12.55 22.86 1.06
CA ALA A 197 -12.80 21.84 0.04
C ALA A 197 -11.51 21.22 -0.53
N ASP A 198 -10.41 21.98 -0.58
CA ASP A 198 -9.13 21.46 -1.08
C ASP A 198 -8.53 20.38 -0.16
N CYS A 199 -8.87 20.42 1.14
CA CYS A 199 -8.41 19.43 2.11
C CYS A 199 -8.93 18.01 1.80
N PHE A 200 -10.02 17.87 1.06
CA PHE A 200 -10.62 16.60 0.70
C PHE A 200 -10.18 16.05 -0.67
N LEU A 201 -9.44 16.84 -1.45
CA LEU A 201 -8.91 16.40 -2.75
C LEU A 201 -8.06 15.12 -2.66
N PRO A 202 -7.22 14.92 -1.63
CA PRO A 202 -6.46 13.69 -1.48
C PRO A 202 -7.28 12.40 -1.38
N ALA A 203 -8.56 12.47 -1.02
CA ALA A 203 -9.46 11.32 -0.98
C ALA A 203 -10.02 10.94 -2.36
N ALA A 204 -9.95 11.84 -3.35
CA ALA A 204 -10.55 11.61 -4.67
C ALA A 204 -10.07 10.33 -5.37
N PRO A 205 -8.78 9.94 -5.38
CA PRO A 205 -8.34 8.68 -5.98
C PRO A 205 -9.00 7.46 -5.33
N ALA A 206 -9.18 7.45 -3.99
CA ALA A 206 -9.85 6.37 -3.28
C ALA A 206 -11.34 6.30 -3.65
N PHE A 207 -12.03 7.44 -3.73
CA PHE A 207 -13.44 7.48 -4.12
C PHE A 207 -13.65 7.02 -5.57
N LEU A 208 -12.80 7.42 -6.50
CA LEU A 208 -12.87 6.99 -7.90
C LEU A 208 -12.65 5.47 -8.03
N MET A 209 -11.62 4.94 -7.35
CA MET A 209 -11.33 3.51 -7.37
C MET A 209 -12.44 2.70 -6.69
N SER A 210 -13.11 3.25 -5.68
CA SER A 210 -14.19 2.56 -4.97
C SER A 210 -15.36 2.19 -5.89
N ILE A 211 -15.58 2.91 -6.97
CA ILE A 211 -16.61 2.59 -7.98
C ILE A 211 -16.26 1.25 -8.63
N LEU A 212 -15.01 1.09 -9.09
CA LEU A 212 -14.53 -0.16 -9.70
C LEU A 212 -14.49 -1.29 -8.68
N ALA A 213 -13.97 -1.02 -7.48
CA ALA A 213 -13.86 -2.01 -6.41
C ALA A 213 -15.23 -2.52 -5.96
N ASN A 214 -16.22 -1.64 -5.76
CA ASN A 214 -17.57 -2.07 -5.40
C ASN A 214 -18.25 -2.84 -6.53
N THR A 215 -18.06 -2.43 -7.77
CA THR A 215 -18.57 -3.19 -8.93
C THR A 215 -17.97 -4.59 -8.97
N ALA A 216 -16.65 -4.71 -8.80
CA ALA A 216 -15.97 -6.00 -8.71
C ALA A 216 -16.46 -6.83 -7.52
N ASN A 217 -16.64 -6.21 -6.35
CA ASN A 217 -17.15 -6.90 -5.15
C ASN A 217 -18.54 -7.49 -5.36
N VAL A 218 -19.42 -6.80 -6.09
CA VAL A 218 -20.78 -7.29 -6.39
C VAL A 218 -20.73 -8.44 -7.40
N ILE A 219 -19.98 -8.27 -8.49
CA ILE A 219 -19.94 -9.24 -9.60
C ILE A 219 -19.17 -10.51 -9.22
N LEU A 220 -18.02 -10.34 -8.53
CA LEU A 220 -17.06 -11.43 -8.27
C LEU A 220 -17.17 -12.01 -6.85
N GLY A 221 -18.00 -11.43 -5.99
CA GLY A 221 -18.12 -11.88 -4.59
C GLY A 221 -16.90 -11.56 -3.73
N THR A 222 -16.11 -10.53 -4.07
CA THR A 222 -14.81 -10.19 -3.46
C THR A 222 -14.94 -9.16 -2.33
N ASP A 223 -13.82 -8.80 -1.67
CA ASP A 223 -13.74 -7.76 -0.63
C ASP A 223 -12.64 -6.73 -0.95
N TYR A 224 -12.60 -6.24 -2.19
CA TYR A 224 -11.69 -5.17 -2.57
C TYR A 224 -11.97 -3.89 -1.78
N MET A 225 -10.90 -3.18 -1.42
CA MET A 225 -10.92 -2.01 -0.53
C MET A 225 -11.53 -2.30 0.86
N PHE A 226 -11.60 -3.57 1.28
CA PHE A 226 -12.11 -3.99 2.60
C PHE A 226 -13.53 -3.49 2.91
N PHE A 227 -14.35 -3.25 1.89
CA PHE A 227 -15.70 -2.73 2.06
C PHE A 227 -16.67 -3.68 2.76
N ARG A 228 -16.38 -4.99 2.74
CA ARG A 228 -17.17 -6.00 3.46
C ARG A 228 -16.70 -6.23 4.87
N CYS A 229 -15.64 -5.55 5.30
CA CYS A 229 -15.02 -5.73 6.62
C CYS A 229 -14.61 -7.18 6.95
N ASN A 230 -14.41 -8.04 5.95
CA ASN A 230 -14.11 -9.45 6.16
C ASN A 230 -12.61 -9.71 6.44
N SER A 231 -11.79 -8.69 6.30
CA SER A 231 -10.34 -8.80 6.37
C SER A 231 -9.75 -8.07 7.57
N PHE A 232 -8.64 -8.57 8.11
CA PHE A 232 -7.87 -8.00 9.22
C PHE A 232 -8.68 -7.86 10.52
N PHE A 233 -8.32 -6.86 11.30
CA PHE A 233 -9.02 -6.49 12.54
C PHE A 233 -10.47 -6.05 12.32
N LEU A 234 -10.86 -5.74 11.08
CA LEU A 234 -12.23 -5.36 10.73
C LEU A 234 -13.18 -6.56 10.71
N ALA A 235 -12.68 -7.79 10.58
CA ALA A 235 -13.53 -8.99 10.53
C ALA A 235 -14.43 -9.15 11.77
N ALA A 236 -13.92 -8.78 12.96
CA ALA A 236 -14.72 -8.80 14.19
C ALA A 236 -15.89 -7.79 14.14
N ILE A 237 -15.71 -6.68 13.46
CA ILE A 237 -16.71 -5.62 13.27
C ILE A 237 -17.67 -6.00 12.13
N GLY A 238 -17.14 -6.55 11.04
CA GLY A 238 -17.93 -6.90 9.86
C GLY A 238 -18.98 -7.97 10.12
N ASN A 239 -18.71 -8.89 11.04
CA ASN A 239 -19.69 -9.88 11.47
C ASN A 239 -20.86 -9.29 12.30
N ALA A 240 -20.67 -8.10 12.87
CA ALA A 240 -21.65 -7.43 13.73
C ALA A 240 -22.43 -6.31 13.00
N LEU A 241 -21.93 -5.83 11.86
CA LEU A 241 -22.50 -4.69 11.17
C LEU A 241 -23.12 -5.07 9.81
N PRO A 242 -24.25 -4.45 9.41
CA PRO A 242 -24.79 -4.63 8.07
C PRO A 242 -23.85 -4.03 7.01
N LEU A 243 -23.76 -4.67 5.83
CA LEU A 243 -22.87 -4.29 4.74
C LEU A 243 -22.91 -2.78 4.37
N PRO A 244 -24.10 -2.10 4.26
CA PRO A 244 -24.12 -0.68 3.94
C PRO A 244 -23.37 0.18 4.97
N LEU A 245 -23.43 -0.21 6.26
CA LEU A 245 -22.71 0.49 7.31
C LEU A 245 -21.19 0.24 7.24
N CYS A 246 -20.78 -0.98 6.92
CA CYS A 246 -19.36 -1.29 6.68
C CYS A 246 -18.79 -0.44 5.53
N VAL A 247 -19.50 -0.36 4.42
CA VAL A 247 -19.12 0.46 3.26
C VAL A 247 -19.04 1.95 3.65
N PHE A 248 -20.04 2.46 4.36
CA PHE A 248 -20.06 3.85 4.82
C PHE A 248 -18.87 4.17 5.75
N LEU A 249 -18.58 3.30 6.72
CA LEU A 249 -17.44 3.46 7.63
C LEU A 249 -16.11 3.42 6.88
N ALA A 250 -15.95 2.54 5.89
CA ALA A 250 -14.76 2.51 5.05
C ALA A 250 -14.55 3.83 4.31
N TYR A 251 -15.60 4.42 3.74
CA TYR A 251 -15.53 5.74 3.11
C TYR A 251 -15.13 6.83 4.10
N LEU A 252 -15.68 6.84 5.30
CA LEU A 252 -15.32 7.81 6.34
C LEU A 252 -13.83 7.66 6.74
N ILE A 253 -13.35 6.43 6.91
CA ILE A 253 -11.94 6.16 7.24
C ILE A 253 -11.03 6.67 6.12
N TYR A 254 -11.31 6.35 4.87
CA TYR A 254 -10.51 6.81 3.74
C TYR A 254 -10.51 8.33 3.61
N ALA A 255 -11.69 8.96 3.74
CA ALA A 255 -11.79 10.42 3.74
C ALA A 255 -10.99 11.04 4.89
N ALA A 256 -11.12 10.51 6.10
CA ALA A 256 -10.41 11.01 7.27
C ALA A 256 -8.89 10.87 7.12
N VAL A 257 -8.39 9.69 6.76
CA VAL A 257 -6.95 9.43 6.60
C VAL A 257 -6.36 10.34 5.51
N CYS A 258 -7.03 10.47 4.38
CA CYS A 258 -6.54 11.30 3.28
C CYS A 258 -6.59 12.80 3.58
N SER A 259 -7.58 13.26 4.35
CA SER A 259 -7.85 14.69 4.54
C SER A 259 -7.23 15.26 5.81
N ALA A 260 -7.03 14.45 6.84
CA ALA A 260 -6.62 14.92 8.16
C ALA A 260 -5.35 15.80 8.17
N PRO A 261 -4.23 15.43 7.52
CA PRO A 261 -3.03 16.28 7.53
C PRO A 261 -3.25 17.64 6.90
N TYR A 262 -4.05 17.69 5.83
CA TYR A 262 -4.37 18.93 5.10
C TYR A 262 -5.35 19.82 5.87
N LEU A 263 -6.33 19.20 6.53
CA LEU A 263 -7.27 19.91 7.39
C LEU A 263 -6.55 20.52 8.59
N VAL A 264 -5.68 19.77 9.25
CA VAL A 264 -4.88 20.27 10.37
C VAL A 264 -3.99 21.45 9.91
N ALA A 265 -3.27 21.32 8.79
CA ALA A 265 -2.44 22.39 8.26
C ALA A 265 -3.26 23.63 7.85
N PHE A 266 -4.47 23.44 7.33
CA PHE A 266 -5.38 24.53 7.00
C PHE A 266 -5.87 25.28 8.24
N LEU A 267 -6.31 24.57 9.28
CA LEU A 267 -6.81 25.15 10.53
C LEU A 267 -5.71 25.90 11.29
N LEU A 268 -4.49 25.34 11.38
CA LEU A 268 -3.34 25.99 12.03
C LEU A 268 -2.99 27.32 11.35
N ARG A 269 -3.05 27.39 10.02
CA ARG A 269 -2.78 28.64 9.29
C ARG A 269 -3.86 29.69 9.53
N ARG A 270 -5.13 29.32 9.64
CA ARG A 270 -6.22 30.25 9.97
C ARG A 270 -6.07 30.81 11.39
N GLY A 271 -5.72 29.96 12.36
CA GLY A 271 -5.50 30.39 13.74
C GLY A 271 -4.36 31.42 13.87
N ASN A 272 -3.25 31.20 13.15
CA ASN A 272 -2.11 32.13 13.19
C ASN A 272 -2.39 33.46 12.44
N GLY A 273 -3.24 33.44 11.42
CA GLY A 273 -3.60 34.66 10.66
C GLY A 273 -4.54 35.61 11.42
N THR A 274 -5.25 35.13 12.42
CA THR A 274 -6.13 35.96 13.27
C THR A 274 -5.41 36.66 14.42
N GLN A 275 -4.18 36.22 14.77
CA GLN A 275 -3.39 36.84 15.83
C GLN A 275 -2.53 38.04 15.38
N THR A 276 -2.40 38.28 14.07
CA THR A 276 -1.58 39.41 13.52
C THR A 276 -2.40 40.64 13.20
N THR A 277 -3.67 40.70 13.56
CA THR A 277 -4.58 41.86 13.31
C THR A 277 -5.12 42.51 14.58
N GLU A 278 -4.56 42.22 15.74
CA GLU A 278 -4.68 42.98 16.99
C GLU A 278 -3.34 43.68 17.31
#